data_348be9cc251b19099656bd23fac1e77c
#
_entry.id   348be9cc251b19099656bd23fac1e77c
#
_cell.length_a   1.000
_cell.length_b   1.000
_cell.length_c   1.000
_cell.angle_alpha   90.00
_cell.angle_beta   90.00
_cell.angle_gamma   90.00
#
_symmetry.space_group_name_H-M   'P 1'
#
loop_
_entity.id
_entity.type
_entity.pdbx_description
1 polymer ?
#
loop_
_entity_poly.entity_id
_entity_poly.type
_entity_poly.pdbx_seq_one_letter_code
_entity_poly.pdbx_strand_id
1 'polypeptide(L)'
;VTVNYDHPDSLETELLVEHLKLLRQGKAIDCPVYDYSQHNRSDRILHITPSPVILVEGILLLADPRVRELLDIKVYVEADADERILRRISRDVEEWGRDLNGIIKQYLNTVKPMHYLYVEPTRSKADIVINSGKNDVAFDLFVSKISMELEKRKQG
;
A
#
# COMPACT_ATOMS: atom_id res chain seq x y z
N VAL A 1 23.85 -1.26 -10.86
CA VAL A 1 22.43 -1.19 -11.25
C VAL A 1 21.66 -0.71 -10.04
N THR A 2 21.17 0.52 -10.05
CA THR A 2 20.32 1.05 -8.99
C THR A 2 18.95 0.38 -9.11
N VAL A 3 18.58 -0.41 -8.10
CA VAL A 3 17.27 -1.05 -8.04
C VAL A 3 16.20 0.03 -7.95
N ASN A 4 15.19 -0.03 -8.82
CA ASN A 4 14.05 0.88 -8.80
C ASN A 4 12.93 0.27 -7.93
N TYR A 5 12.86 0.66 -6.67
CA TYR A 5 11.87 0.16 -5.72
C TYR A 5 10.43 0.64 -5.98
N ASP A 6 10.25 1.63 -6.86
CA ASP A 6 8.93 2.12 -7.27
C ASP A 6 8.38 1.36 -8.51
N HIS A 7 9.13 0.40 -9.06
CA HIS A 7 8.69 -0.45 -10.16
C HIS A 7 7.96 -1.69 -9.62
N PRO A 8 6.85 -2.15 -10.24
CA PRO A 8 6.14 -3.36 -9.80
C PRO A 8 7.02 -4.60 -9.66
N ASP A 9 8.00 -4.79 -10.52
CA ASP A 9 8.92 -5.94 -10.48
C ASP A 9 9.87 -5.94 -9.25
N SER A 10 9.89 -4.86 -8.47
CA SER A 10 10.64 -4.82 -7.21
C SER A 10 9.92 -5.53 -6.06
N LEU A 11 8.65 -5.87 -6.26
CA LEU A 11 7.81 -6.51 -5.25
C LEU A 11 7.59 -7.98 -5.59
N GLU A 12 7.56 -8.82 -4.56
CA GLU A 12 7.15 -10.22 -4.69
C GLU A 12 5.63 -10.35 -4.64
N THR A 13 5.00 -9.93 -5.73
CA THR A 13 3.53 -9.89 -5.86
C THR A 13 2.91 -11.28 -5.79
N GLU A 14 3.60 -12.32 -6.28
CA GLU A 14 3.17 -13.72 -6.18
C GLU A 14 2.95 -14.13 -4.72
N LEU A 15 3.90 -13.82 -3.84
CA LEU A 15 3.79 -14.13 -2.41
C LEU A 15 2.63 -13.36 -1.77
N LEU A 16 2.43 -12.09 -2.12
CA LEU A 16 1.29 -11.32 -1.63
C LEU A 16 -0.04 -11.95 -2.05
N VAL A 17 -0.16 -12.36 -3.30
CA VAL A 17 -1.37 -13.04 -3.84
C VAL A 17 -1.63 -14.35 -3.09
N GLU A 18 -0.59 -15.15 -2.84
CA GLU A 18 -0.69 -16.39 -2.07
C GLU A 18 -1.15 -16.12 -0.63
N HIS A 19 -0.51 -15.17 0.05
CA HIS A 19 -0.86 -14.78 1.42
C HIS A 19 -2.30 -14.30 1.55
N LEU A 20 -2.77 -13.46 0.62
CA LEU A 20 -4.15 -12.99 0.62
C LEU A 20 -5.14 -14.14 0.42
N LYS A 21 -4.84 -15.09 -0.46
CA LYS A 21 -5.67 -16.29 -0.67
C LYS A 21 -5.76 -17.16 0.59
N LEU A 22 -4.63 -17.37 1.28
CA LEU A 22 -4.59 -18.14 2.54
C LEU A 22 -5.40 -17.46 3.64
N LEU A 23 -5.21 -16.15 3.85
CA LEU A 23 -5.96 -15.39 4.84
C LEU A 23 -7.48 -15.40 4.55
N ARG A 24 -7.89 -15.30 3.29
CA ARG A 24 -9.31 -15.45 2.90
C ARG A 24 -9.89 -16.84 3.16
N GLN A 25 -9.03 -17.87 3.17
CA GLN A 25 -9.40 -19.25 3.55
C GLN A 25 -9.39 -19.50 5.07
N GLY A 26 -9.12 -18.49 5.88
CA GLY A 26 -9.00 -18.64 7.33
C GLY A 26 -7.69 -19.27 7.79
N LYS A 27 -6.64 -19.26 6.95
CA LYS A 27 -5.33 -19.80 7.25
C LYS A 27 -4.36 -18.69 7.62
N ALA A 28 -3.53 -18.92 8.64
CA ALA A 28 -2.45 -18.02 9.01
C ALA A 28 -1.31 -18.04 7.97
N ILE A 29 -0.55 -16.97 7.94
CA ILE A 29 0.61 -16.79 7.06
C ILE A 29 1.83 -16.35 7.83
N ASP A 30 3.00 -16.61 7.28
CA ASP A 30 4.29 -16.13 7.74
C ASP A 30 4.81 -15.06 6.78
N CYS A 31 4.63 -13.80 7.16
CA CYS A 31 4.97 -12.65 6.33
C CYS A 31 6.42 -12.24 6.58
N PRO A 32 7.29 -12.18 5.56
CA PRO A 32 8.66 -11.69 5.72
C PRO A 32 8.66 -10.20 6.06
N VAL A 33 9.56 -9.79 6.96
CA VAL A 33 9.76 -8.39 7.34
C VAL A 33 10.89 -7.80 6.52
N TYR A 34 10.61 -6.68 5.86
CA TYR A 34 11.61 -5.94 5.09
C TYR A 34 12.45 -5.05 5.99
N ASP A 35 13.76 -5.03 5.78
CA ASP A 35 14.70 -4.13 6.43
C ASP A 35 15.06 -2.99 5.49
N TYR A 36 14.56 -1.80 5.77
CA TYR A 36 14.81 -0.60 4.98
C TYR A 36 16.25 -0.11 5.06
N SER A 37 16.98 -0.46 6.13
CA SER A 37 18.38 -0.07 6.30
C SER A 37 19.33 -0.86 5.40
N GLN A 38 18.99 -2.12 5.17
CA GLN A 38 19.78 -3.04 4.33
C GLN A 38 19.21 -3.20 2.92
N HIS A 39 18.07 -2.59 2.63
CA HIS A 39 17.34 -2.74 1.37
C HIS A 39 17.11 -4.21 0.98
N ASN A 40 16.78 -5.06 1.99
CA ASN A 40 16.56 -6.49 1.80
C ASN A 40 15.55 -7.03 2.82
N ARG A 41 15.13 -8.28 2.65
CA ARG A 41 14.39 -9.00 3.70
C ARG A 41 15.31 -9.25 4.89
N SER A 42 14.75 -9.06 6.09
CA SER A 42 15.39 -9.51 7.33
C SER A 42 15.09 -10.99 7.58
N ASP A 43 15.80 -11.59 8.54
CA ASP A 43 15.50 -12.94 9.02
C ASP A 43 14.21 -12.99 9.89
N ARG A 44 13.59 -11.84 10.12
CA ARG A 44 12.35 -11.74 10.91
C ARG A 44 11.14 -12.15 10.08
N ILE A 45 10.25 -12.89 10.72
CA ILE A 45 8.96 -13.30 10.17
C ILE A 45 7.86 -12.78 11.09
N LEU A 46 6.83 -12.22 10.49
CA LEU A 46 5.62 -11.83 11.20
C LEU A 46 4.54 -12.88 10.95
N HIS A 47 4.15 -13.60 12.00
CA HIS A 47 3.02 -14.53 11.94
C HIS A 47 1.71 -13.75 11.99
N ILE A 48 0.90 -13.84 10.93
CA ILE A 48 -0.38 -13.14 10.79
C ILE A 48 -1.51 -14.17 10.78
N THR A 49 -2.38 -14.07 11.77
CA THR A 49 -3.61 -14.88 11.84
C THR A 49 -4.76 -14.22 11.07
N PRO A 50 -5.66 -15.00 10.47
CA PRO A 50 -6.80 -14.43 9.75
C PRO A 50 -7.70 -13.61 10.68
N SER A 51 -8.25 -12.54 10.14
CA SER A 51 -9.18 -11.63 10.80
C SER A 51 -10.41 -11.42 9.92
N PRO A 52 -11.59 -11.13 10.48
CA PRO A 52 -12.76 -10.76 9.69
C PRO A 52 -12.57 -9.55 8.80
N VAL A 53 -11.66 -8.66 9.16
CA VAL A 53 -11.25 -7.50 8.37
C VAL A 53 -9.73 -7.51 8.21
N ILE A 54 -9.28 -7.40 6.96
CA ILE A 54 -7.86 -7.32 6.61
C ILE A 54 -7.67 -6.03 5.82
N LEU A 55 -6.83 -5.14 6.33
CA LEU A 55 -6.40 -3.93 5.64
C LEU A 55 -5.04 -4.19 5.00
N VAL A 56 -4.97 -3.98 3.69
CA VAL A 56 -3.71 -4.06 2.93
C VAL A 56 -3.42 -2.69 2.36
N GLU A 57 -2.21 -2.18 2.59
CA GLU A 57 -1.83 -0.87 2.09
C GLU A 57 -0.56 -0.94 1.25
N GLY A 58 -0.47 -0.07 0.23
CA GLY A 58 0.70 0.07 -0.62
C GLY A 58 0.38 0.75 -1.94
N ILE A 59 1.31 1.54 -2.43
CA ILE A 59 1.11 2.37 -3.64
C ILE A 59 0.94 1.55 -4.93
N LEU A 60 1.42 0.32 -4.98
CA LEU A 60 1.35 -0.57 -6.15
C LEU A 60 0.30 -1.68 -6.03
N LEU A 61 -0.47 -1.74 -4.95
CA LEU A 61 -1.46 -2.81 -4.73
C LEU A 61 -2.47 -2.92 -5.87
N LEU A 62 -2.96 -1.79 -6.34
CA LEU A 62 -3.97 -1.76 -7.41
C LEU A 62 -3.36 -1.87 -8.82
N ALA A 63 -2.04 -1.98 -8.95
CA ALA A 63 -1.40 -2.17 -10.25
C ALA A 63 -1.58 -3.60 -10.78
N ASP A 64 -1.53 -4.61 -9.91
CA ASP A 64 -1.68 -6.02 -10.30
C ASP A 64 -3.16 -6.45 -10.29
N PRO A 65 -3.70 -6.98 -11.41
CA PRO A 65 -5.08 -7.43 -11.47
C PRO A 65 -5.38 -8.60 -10.51
N ARG A 66 -4.43 -9.49 -10.28
CA ARG A 66 -4.58 -10.64 -9.37
C ARG A 66 -4.79 -10.19 -7.92
N VAL A 67 -4.12 -9.12 -7.51
CA VAL A 67 -4.33 -8.49 -6.19
C VAL A 67 -5.71 -7.84 -6.13
N ARG A 68 -6.08 -7.04 -7.16
CA ARG A 68 -7.39 -6.37 -7.20
C ARG A 68 -8.57 -7.33 -7.07
N GLU A 69 -8.49 -8.51 -7.69
CA GLU A 69 -9.54 -9.55 -7.64
C GLU A 69 -9.73 -10.13 -6.23
N LEU A 70 -8.73 -10.03 -5.37
CA LEU A 70 -8.79 -10.51 -3.99
C LEU A 70 -9.29 -9.45 -3.00
N LEU A 71 -9.43 -8.20 -3.42
CA LEU A 71 -9.87 -7.09 -2.56
C LEU A 71 -11.37 -6.87 -2.71
N ASP A 72 -12.09 -6.87 -1.58
CA ASP A 72 -13.54 -6.62 -1.55
C ASP A 72 -13.86 -5.12 -1.71
N ILE A 73 -13.00 -4.24 -1.22
CA ILE A 73 -13.10 -2.78 -1.35
C ILE A 73 -11.73 -2.23 -1.76
N LYS A 74 -11.70 -1.49 -2.85
CA LYS A 74 -10.48 -0.86 -3.37
C LYS A 74 -10.58 0.65 -3.22
N VAL A 75 -9.63 1.22 -2.46
CA VAL A 75 -9.58 2.64 -2.16
C VAL A 75 -8.31 3.25 -2.75
N TYR A 76 -8.47 4.34 -3.48
CA TYR A 76 -7.35 5.17 -3.91
C TYR A 76 -7.30 6.42 -3.03
N VAL A 77 -6.16 6.65 -2.38
CA VAL A 77 -5.94 7.84 -1.57
C VAL A 77 -5.24 8.88 -2.43
N GLU A 78 -5.93 9.96 -2.74
CA GLU A 78 -5.44 11.05 -3.56
C GLU A 78 -4.74 12.12 -2.69
N ALA A 79 -3.58 12.57 -3.14
CA ALA A 79 -2.87 13.71 -2.57
C ALA A 79 -2.20 14.50 -3.68
N ASP A 80 -2.21 15.81 -3.57
CA ASP A 80 -1.57 16.68 -4.55
C ASP A 80 -0.05 16.42 -4.63
N ALA A 81 0.52 16.61 -5.81
CA ALA A 81 1.92 16.26 -6.06
C ALA A 81 2.90 17.07 -5.19
N ASP A 82 2.59 18.32 -4.93
CA ASP A 82 3.35 19.20 -4.03
C ASP A 82 3.27 18.74 -2.56
N GLU A 83 2.10 18.35 -2.08
CA GLU A 83 1.96 17.75 -0.74
C GLU A 83 2.77 16.45 -0.62
N ARG A 84 2.70 15.59 -1.62
CA ARG A 84 3.45 14.33 -1.60
C ARG A 84 4.95 14.54 -1.54
N ILE A 85 5.49 15.49 -2.33
CA ILE A 85 6.93 15.78 -2.31
C ILE A 85 7.36 16.46 -1.01
N LEU A 86 6.57 17.37 -0.46
CA LEU A 86 6.86 18.02 0.81
C LEU A 86 6.89 17.00 1.96
N ARG A 87 5.89 16.14 2.08
CA ARG A 87 5.86 15.06 3.09
C ARG A 87 7.07 14.12 2.95
N ARG A 88 7.45 13.78 1.71
CA ARG A 88 8.64 12.97 1.46
C ARG A 88 9.92 13.66 1.90
N ILE A 89 10.10 14.93 1.57
CA ILE A 89 11.29 15.71 1.96
C ILE A 89 11.40 15.77 3.48
N SER A 90 10.32 16.17 4.20
CA SER A 90 10.32 16.21 5.67
C SER A 90 10.74 14.87 6.26
N ARG A 91 10.07 13.80 5.89
CA ARG A 91 10.38 12.46 6.40
C ARG A 91 11.82 12.03 6.09
N ASP A 92 12.25 12.13 4.83
CA ASP A 92 13.56 11.63 4.39
C ASP A 92 14.71 12.43 5.02
N VAL A 93 14.52 13.74 5.28
CA VAL A 93 15.51 14.58 5.95
C VAL A 93 15.49 14.36 7.47
N GLU A 94 14.30 14.40 8.10
CA GLU A 94 14.17 14.37 9.57
C GLU A 94 14.40 12.96 10.15
N GLU A 95 13.86 11.93 9.51
CA GLU A 95 13.94 10.57 10.04
C GLU A 95 15.16 9.80 9.53
N TRP A 96 15.60 10.03 8.30
CA TRP A 96 16.65 9.26 7.65
C TRP A 96 17.93 10.06 7.36
N GLY A 97 17.95 11.36 7.69
CA GLY A 97 19.14 12.22 7.52
C GLY A 97 19.63 12.34 6.08
N ARG A 98 18.72 12.19 5.08
CA ARG A 98 19.10 12.18 3.67
C ARG A 98 19.39 13.60 3.16
N ASP A 99 20.29 13.69 2.21
CA ASP A 99 20.58 14.94 1.49
C ASP A 99 19.42 15.37 0.58
N LEU A 100 19.03 16.65 0.68
CA LEU A 100 17.92 17.23 -0.07
C LEU A 100 18.10 17.12 -1.60
N ASN A 101 19.31 17.36 -2.11
CA ASN A 101 19.59 17.27 -3.54
C ASN A 101 19.43 15.84 -4.05
N GLY A 102 19.87 14.86 -3.25
CA GLY A 102 19.68 13.43 -3.52
C GLY A 102 18.21 13.04 -3.57
N ILE A 103 17.38 13.55 -2.65
CA ILE A 103 15.92 13.33 -2.62
C ILE A 103 15.27 13.90 -3.89
N ILE A 104 15.59 15.15 -4.25
CA ILE A 104 15.04 15.81 -5.44
C ILE A 104 15.43 15.04 -6.71
N LYS A 105 16.69 14.67 -6.85
CA LYS A 105 17.20 13.92 -8.01
C LYS A 105 16.49 12.56 -8.14
N GLN A 106 16.33 11.83 -7.04
CA GLN A 106 15.62 10.56 -7.04
C GLN A 106 14.14 10.74 -7.39
N TYR A 107 13.50 11.77 -6.83
CA TYR A 107 12.09 12.07 -7.12
C TYR A 107 11.88 12.31 -8.62
N LEU A 108 12.68 13.17 -9.24
CA LEU A 108 12.53 13.52 -10.64
C LEU A 108 12.87 12.37 -11.59
N ASN A 109 13.88 11.58 -11.27
CA ASN A 109 14.38 10.55 -12.17
C ASN A 109 13.64 9.20 -12.02
N THR A 110 13.08 8.93 -10.85
CA THR A 110 12.51 7.61 -10.54
C THR A 110 11.06 7.73 -10.03
N VAL A 111 10.86 8.36 -8.89
CA VAL A 111 9.57 8.33 -8.19
C VAL A 111 8.44 8.94 -9.01
N LYS A 112 8.66 10.13 -9.56
CA LYS A 112 7.65 10.84 -10.36
C LYS A 112 7.27 10.07 -11.64
N PRO A 113 8.21 9.59 -12.49
CA PRO A 113 7.87 8.76 -13.64
C PRO A 113 7.11 7.48 -13.25
N MET A 114 7.55 6.76 -12.22
CA MET A 114 6.91 5.52 -11.78
C MET A 114 5.50 5.77 -11.24
N HIS A 115 5.28 6.88 -10.53
CA HIS A 115 3.94 7.26 -10.10
C HIS A 115 2.97 7.40 -11.28
N TYR A 116 3.35 8.12 -12.32
CA TYR A 116 2.48 8.31 -13.50
C TYR A 116 2.31 7.04 -14.34
N LEU A 117 3.29 6.15 -14.34
CA LEU A 117 3.22 4.89 -15.09
C LEU A 117 2.40 3.81 -14.36
N TYR A 118 2.54 3.70 -13.05
CA TYR A 118 2.02 2.54 -12.32
C TYR A 118 1.01 2.88 -11.22
N VAL A 119 1.06 4.06 -10.62
CA VAL A 119 0.17 4.43 -9.51
C VAL A 119 -1.05 5.19 -10.02
N GLU A 120 -0.84 6.31 -10.70
CA GLU A 120 -1.93 7.18 -11.19
C GLU A 120 -2.99 6.44 -12.03
N PRO A 121 -2.63 5.55 -12.97
CA PRO A 121 -3.62 4.81 -13.75
C PRO A 121 -4.53 3.91 -12.89
N THR A 122 -4.10 3.53 -11.68
CA THR A 122 -4.88 2.67 -10.78
C THR A 122 -6.04 3.41 -10.11
N ARG A 123 -6.05 4.74 -10.15
CA ARG A 123 -7.16 5.56 -9.69
C ARG A 123 -8.49 5.13 -10.32
N SER A 124 -8.49 4.81 -11.60
CA SER A 124 -9.67 4.31 -12.32
C SER A 124 -10.07 2.87 -11.98
N LYS A 125 -9.25 2.15 -11.22
CA LYS A 125 -9.50 0.77 -10.78
C LYS A 125 -10.02 0.70 -9.34
N ALA A 126 -10.03 1.82 -8.63
CA ALA A 126 -10.57 1.90 -7.28
C ALA A 126 -12.11 2.02 -7.30
N ASP A 127 -12.73 1.48 -6.26
CA ASP A 127 -14.17 1.63 -6.03
C ASP A 127 -14.48 3.02 -5.44
N ILE A 128 -13.53 3.58 -4.68
CA ILE A 128 -13.65 4.88 -4.00
C ILE A 128 -12.32 5.63 -4.09
N VAL A 129 -12.40 6.93 -4.37
CA VAL A 129 -11.27 7.85 -4.29
C VAL A 129 -11.51 8.79 -3.11
N ILE A 130 -10.53 8.88 -2.21
CA ILE A 130 -10.59 9.78 -1.04
C ILE A 130 -9.38 10.71 -1.03
N ASN A 131 -9.57 11.93 -0.54
CA ASN A 131 -8.47 12.85 -0.34
C ASN A 131 -7.62 12.43 0.87
N SER A 132 -6.31 12.62 0.76
CA SER A 132 -5.39 12.41 1.87
C SER A 132 -5.60 13.45 2.98
N GLY A 133 -5.15 13.11 4.19
CA GLY A 133 -5.31 13.96 5.37
C GLY A 133 -6.53 13.58 6.19
N LYS A 134 -6.91 14.47 7.12
CA LYS A 134 -8.04 14.22 8.01
C LYS A 134 -9.36 14.30 7.24
N ASN A 135 -10.02 13.16 7.11
CA ASN A 135 -11.29 13.04 6.41
C ASN A 135 -12.27 12.20 7.25
N ASP A 136 -12.86 12.85 8.26
CA ASP A 136 -13.73 12.20 9.23
C ASP A 136 -14.97 11.58 8.57
N VAL A 137 -15.51 12.22 7.51
CA VAL A 137 -16.66 11.70 6.78
C VAL A 137 -16.34 10.39 6.06
N ALA A 138 -15.20 10.32 5.37
CA ALA A 138 -14.77 9.08 4.72
C ALA A 138 -14.51 7.99 5.75
N PHE A 139 -13.88 8.33 6.89
CA PHE A 139 -13.66 7.39 7.99
C PHE A 139 -14.97 6.80 8.52
N ASP A 140 -15.94 7.63 8.83
CA ASP A 140 -17.25 7.19 9.35
C ASP A 140 -18.01 6.30 8.35
N LEU A 141 -17.93 6.61 7.04
CA LEU A 141 -18.51 5.78 5.99
C LEU A 141 -17.86 4.39 5.94
N PHE A 142 -16.51 4.31 6.04
CA PHE A 142 -15.81 3.02 6.06
C PHE A 142 -16.12 2.23 7.32
N VAL A 143 -16.11 2.85 8.49
CA VAL A 143 -16.47 2.18 9.76
C VAL A 143 -17.88 1.63 9.69
N SER A 144 -18.83 2.42 9.21
CA SER A 144 -20.23 1.99 9.05
C SER A 144 -20.37 0.82 8.09
N LYS A 145 -19.69 0.89 6.93
CA LYS A 145 -19.73 -0.19 5.93
C LYS A 145 -19.13 -1.49 6.47
N ILE A 146 -17.98 -1.42 7.12
CA ILE A 146 -17.31 -2.58 7.72
C ILE A 146 -18.19 -3.18 8.82
N SER A 147 -18.76 -2.36 9.70
CA SER A 147 -19.63 -2.81 10.78
C SER A 147 -20.87 -3.57 10.24
N MET A 148 -21.51 -3.04 9.20
CA MET A 148 -22.63 -3.71 8.54
C MET A 148 -22.25 -5.08 7.96
N GLU A 149 -21.07 -5.20 7.34
CA GLU A 149 -20.63 -6.48 6.77
C GLU A 149 -20.27 -7.50 7.87
N LEU A 150 -19.71 -7.04 8.98
CA LEU A 150 -19.42 -7.89 10.14
C LEU A 150 -20.72 -8.41 10.81
N GLU A 151 -21.74 -7.57 10.91
CA GLU A 151 -23.05 -7.97 11.44
C GLU A 151 -23.74 -9.02 10.58
N LYS A 152 -23.74 -8.85 9.26
CA LYS A 152 -24.27 -9.85 8.32
C LYS A 152 -23.61 -11.23 8.48
N ARG A 153 -22.28 -11.24 8.65
CA ARG A 153 -21.53 -12.50 8.86
C ARG A 153 -21.84 -13.21 10.19
N LYS A 154 -22.32 -12.50 11.20
CA LYS A 154 -22.72 -13.10 12.48
C LYS A 154 -24.11 -13.73 12.44
N GLN A 155 -24.93 -13.36 11.45
CA GLN A 155 -26.32 -13.80 11.32
C GLN A 155 -26.50 -14.96 10.32
N GLY A 156 -25.47 -15.30 9.57
CA GLY A 156 -25.43 -16.42 8.61
C GLY A 156 -24.48 -17.51 9.07
#